data_5a846d3802676d1ec8ded57371ced1ad
#
_entry.id   5a846d3802676d1ec8ded57371ced1ad
#
_cell.length_a   1.000
_cell.length_b   1.000
_cell.length_c   1.000
_cell.angle_alpha   90.00
_cell.angle_beta   90.00
_cell.angle_gamma   90.00
#
_symmetry.space_group_name_H-M   'P 1'
#
loop_
_entity.id
_entity.type
_entity.pdbx_description
1 polymer ?
#
loop_
_entity_poly.entity_id
_entity_poly.type
_entity_poly.pdbx_seq_one_letter_code
_entity_poly.pdbx_strand_id
1 'polypeptide(L)'
;QVLEAENGKVALDLVRKNTVNLIISDVMMPIMDGFELCNEMKNDVNVSHIPFILLTAQHNLQSRLKGLNSGADAYMEKPFSIELLTAQVGNLLKSRKLLNKTYLEKPFAPVASLAVSQVDDIFLRKLNDYLEEHLSNEALSVEMLADTMGMSTSSLYRKVKGLSGLS
;
A
#
# COMPACT_ATOMS: atom_id res chain seq x y z
N GLN A 1 13.87 -4.94 -10.17
CA GLN A 1 13.14 -6.06 -10.81
C GLN A 1 11.73 -5.59 -11.12
N VAL A 2 11.22 -5.94 -12.30
CA VAL A 2 9.84 -5.70 -12.73
C VAL A 2 9.11 -7.05 -12.75
N LEU A 3 7.86 -7.04 -12.25
CA LEU A 3 6.93 -8.16 -12.37
C LEU A 3 5.80 -7.71 -13.31
N GLU A 4 5.39 -8.59 -14.20
CA GLU A 4 4.33 -8.29 -15.18
C GLU A 4 3.12 -9.19 -14.93
N ALA A 5 1.92 -8.64 -15.13
CA ALA A 5 0.65 -9.32 -14.99
C ALA A 5 -0.29 -8.90 -16.14
N GLU A 6 -0.94 -9.85 -16.75
CA GLU A 6 -1.86 -9.64 -17.88
C GLU A 6 -3.27 -9.17 -17.47
N ASN A 7 -3.61 -9.28 -16.19
CA ASN A 7 -4.89 -8.85 -15.61
C ASN A 7 -4.76 -8.63 -14.10
N GLY A 8 -5.79 -7.99 -13.52
CA GLY A 8 -5.78 -7.66 -12.10
C GLY A 8 -5.74 -8.87 -11.16
N LYS A 9 -6.33 -10.00 -11.56
CA LYS A 9 -6.31 -11.22 -10.73
C LYS A 9 -4.90 -11.78 -10.57
N VAL A 10 -4.17 -11.89 -11.67
CA VAL A 10 -2.76 -12.33 -11.68
C VAL A 10 -1.89 -11.32 -10.90
N ALA A 11 -2.14 -10.02 -11.10
CA ALA A 11 -1.42 -8.97 -10.37
C ALA A 11 -1.61 -9.10 -8.85
N LEU A 12 -2.84 -9.29 -8.37
CA LEU A 12 -3.15 -9.46 -6.96
C LEU A 12 -2.44 -10.67 -6.34
N ASP A 13 -2.41 -11.80 -7.05
CA ASP A 13 -1.70 -13.01 -6.61
C ASP A 13 -0.18 -12.79 -6.56
N LEU A 14 0.38 -12.06 -7.51
CA LEU A 14 1.82 -11.72 -7.52
C LEU A 14 2.19 -10.80 -6.36
N VAL A 15 1.39 -9.79 -6.09
CA VAL A 15 1.65 -8.83 -5.01
C VAL A 15 1.59 -9.49 -3.64
N ARG A 16 0.67 -10.43 -3.43
CA ARG A 16 0.57 -11.19 -2.18
C ARG A 16 1.78 -12.10 -1.91
N LYS A 17 2.43 -12.57 -2.98
CA LYS A 17 3.58 -13.50 -2.90
C LYS A 17 4.94 -12.82 -2.90
N ASN A 18 5.02 -11.59 -3.38
CA ASN A 18 6.28 -10.88 -3.59
C ASN A 18 6.33 -9.56 -2.82
N THR A 19 7.53 -9.04 -2.58
CA THR A 19 7.70 -7.69 -2.07
C THR A 19 7.64 -6.70 -3.23
N VAL A 20 6.56 -5.92 -3.30
CA VAL A 20 6.31 -4.93 -4.34
C VAL A 20 6.36 -3.54 -3.73
N ASN A 21 7.06 -2.61 -4.38
CA ASN A 21 7.26 -1.25 -3.90
C ASN A 21 6.28 -0.23 -4.51
N LEU A 22 5.74 -0.54 -5.70
CA LEU A 22 4.80 0.30 -6.43
C LEU A 22 4.12 -0.51 -7.52
N ILE A 23 2.88 -0.19 -7.82
CA ILE A 23 2.11 -0.80 -8.90
C ILE A 23 1.73 0.26 -9.93
N ILE A 24 1.86 -0.12 -11.19
CA ILE A 24 1.34 0.64 -12.34
C ILE A 24 0.39 -0.29 -13.06
N SER A 25 -0.88 0.11 -13.16
CA SER A 25 -1.92 -0.71 -13.78
C SER A 25 -2.67 0.07 -14.85
N ASP A 26 -2.93 -0.55 -15.97
CA ASP A 26 -3.98 -0.06 -16.86
C ASP A 26 -5.35 -0.18 -16.16
N VAL A 27 -6.26 0.72 -16.47
CA VAL A 27 -7.67 0.58 -16.09
C VAL A 27 -8.34 -0.53 -16.89
N MET A 28 -8.12 -0.58 -18.20
CA MET A 28 -8.78 -1.53 -19.09
C MET A 28 -8.01 -2.85 -19.18
N MET A 29 -8.35 -3.78 -18.30
CA MET A 29 -7.81 -5.13 -18.32
C MET A 29 -8.93 -6.17 -18.29
N PRO A 30 -8.70 -7.38 -18.87
CA PRO A 30 -9.68 -8.47 -18.80
C PRO A 30 -9.78 -9.06 -17.38
N ILE A 31 -10.85 -9.78 -17.07
CA ILE A 31 -11.10 -10.55 -15.84
C ILE A 31 -11.28 -9.67 -14.60
N MET A 32 -10.32 -8.80 -14.29
CA MET A 32 -10.35 -7.83 -13.19
C MET A 32 -9.69 -6.55 -13.71
N ASP A 33 -10.45 -5.47 -13.71
CA ASP A 33 -9.97 -4.18 -14.18
C ASP A 33 -9.06 -3.47 -13.16
N GLY A 34 -8.42 -2.37 -13.57
CA GLY A 34 -7.49 -1.65 -12.69
C GLY A 34 -8.15 -0.98 -11.49
N PHE A 35 -9.42 -0.60 -11.58
CA PHE A 35 -10.17 -0.05 -10.45
C PHE A 35 -10.49 -1.12 -9.42
N GLU A 36 -10.94 -2.28 -9.88
CA GLU A 36 -11.23 -3.44 -9.03
C GLU A 36 -9.96 -3.90 -8.32
N LEU A 37 -8.85 -4.04 -9.06
CA LEU A 37 -7.54 -4.39 -8.49
C LEU A 37 -7.11 -3.38 -7.41
N CYS A 38 -7.21 -2.08 -7.70
CA CYS A 38 -6.84 -1.04 -6.75
C CYS A 38 -7.70 -1.09 -5.49
N ASN A 39 -9.00 -1.24 -5.64
CA ASN A 39 -9.94 -1.33 -4.52
C ASN A 39 -9.67 -2.57 -3.65
N GLU A 40 -9.48 -3.74 -4.25
CA GLU A 40 -9.11 -4.97 -3.55
C GLU A 40 -7.82 -4.79 -2.75
N MET A 41 -6.81 -4.20 -3.36
CA MET A 41 -5.52 -3.97 -2.70
C MET A 41 -5.60 -2.95 -1.56
N LYS A 42 -6.34 -1.84 -1.75
CA LYS A 42 -6.45 -0.80 -0.72
C LYS A 42 -7.28 -1.25 0.49
N ASN A 43 -8.11 -2.28 0.33
CA ASN A 43 -8.86 -2.92 1.41
C ASN A 43 -8.14 -4.14 2.03
N ASP A 44 -7.09 -4.66 1.40
CA ASP A 44 -6.29 -5.77 1.96
C ASP A 44 -5.17 -5.22 2.84
N VAL A 45 -5.27 -5.44 4.16
CA VAL A 45 -4.28 -4.97 5.15
C VAL A 45 -2.84 -5.35 4.81
N ASN A 46 -2.63 -6.48 4.11
CA ASN A 46 -1.27 -6.94 3.77
C ASN A 46 -0.58 -6.07 2.72
N VAL A 47 -1.34 -5.43 1.84
CA VAL A 47 -0.84 -4.76 0.63
C VAL A 47 -1.35 -3.33 0.44
N SER A 48 -2.29 -2.85 1.29
CA SER A 48 -2.88 -1.51 1.22
C SER A 48 -1.86 -0.37 1.21
N HIS A 49 -0.72 -0.58 1.84
CA HIS A 49 0.38 0.40 1.91
C HIS A 49 1.13 0.59 0.59
N ILE A 50 0.97 -0.30 -0.41
CA ILE A 50 1.71 -0.22 -1.67
C ILE A 50 1.15 0.91 -2.54
N PRO A 51 1.98 1.86 -3.02
CA PRO A 51 1.55 2.91 -3.92
C PRO A 51 1.01 2.34 -5.23
N PHE A 52 -0.07 2.95 -5.73
CA PHE A 52 -0.79 2.50 -6.91
C PHE A 52 -1.01 3.63 -7.91
N ILE A 53 -0.51 3.46 -9.14
CA ILE A 53 -0.74 4.37 -10.27
C ILE A 53 -1.72 3.71 -11.23
N LEU A 54 -2.83 4.40 -11.53
CA LEU A 54 -3.77 3.99 -12.58
C LEU A 54 -3.48 4.72 -13.88
N LEU A 55 -3.37 3.97 -14.97
CA LEU A 55 -3.25 4.47 -16.33
C LEU A 55 -4.60 4.36 -17.03
N THR A 56 -5.10 5.43 -17.63
CA THR A 56 -6.41 5.45 -18.26
C THR A 56 -6.40 6.12 -19.62
N ALA A 57 -7.19 5.59 -20.55
CA ALA A 57 -7.50 6.23 -21.83
C ALA A 57 -8.79 7.06 -21.79
N GLN A 58 -9.51 7.08 -20.68
CA GLN A 58 -10.83 7.69 -20.58
C GLN A 58 -10.77 9.11 -20.01
N HIS A 59 -11.28 10.07 -20.79
CA HIS A 59 -11.38 11.49 -20.42
C HIS A 59 -12.69 11.86 -19.72
N ASN A 60 -13.58 10.89 -19.38
CA ASN A 60 -14.87 11.22 -18.81
C ASN A 60 -14.82 11.41 -17.27
N LEU A 61 -15.70 12.30 -16.78
CA LEU A 61 -15.81 12.63 -15.37
C LEU A 61 -16.10 11.42 -14.46
N GLN A 62 -16.89 10.46 -14.95
CA GLN A 62 -17.25 9.25 -14.19
C GLN A 62 -16.05 8.35 -13.93
N SER A 63 -15.15 8.17 -14.90
CA SER A 63 -13.92 7.40 -14.72
C SER A 63 -12.96 8.09 -13.74
N ARG A 64 -12.88 9.43 -13.77
CA ARG A 64 -12.10 10.19 -12.78
C ARG A 64 -12.67 10.04 -11.37
N LEU A 65 -14.00 10.09 -11.21
CA LEU A 65 -14.66 9.87 -9.92
C LEU A 65 -14.45 8.43 -9.40
N LYS A 66 -14.56 7.43 -10.27
CA LYS A 66 -14.24 6.04 -9.91
C LYS A 66 -12.77 5.90 -9.47
N GLY A 67 -11.85 6.55 -10.17
CA GLY A 67 -10.43 6.56 -9.82
C GLY A 67 -10.16 7.15 -8.43
N LEU A 68 -10.74 8.32 -8.13
CA LEU A 68 -10.64 8.94 -6.82
C LEU A 68 -11.21 8.04 -5.71
N ASN A 69 -12.33 7.35 -5.98
CA ASN A 69 -12.96 6.44 -5.02
C ASN A 69 -12.24 5.09 -4.88
N SER A 70 -11.40 4.69 -5.86
CA SER A 70 -10.63 3.44 -5.78
C SER A 70 -9.46 3.51 -4.80
N GLY A 71 -9.08 4.71 -4.33
CA GLY A 71 -7.96 4.92 -3.42
C GLY A 71 -6.59 4.89 -4.08
N ALA A 72 -6.51 5.02 -5.42
CA ALA A 72 -5.23 5.11 -6.12
C ALA A 72 -4.44 6.35 -5.69
N ASP A 73 -3.13 6.21 -5.55
CA ASP A 73 -2.22 7.29 -5.13
C ASP A 73 -1.92 8.27 -6.27
N ALA A 74 -2.07 7.82 -7.51
CA ALA A 74 -1.95 8.67 -8.70
C ALA A 74 -2.79 8.17 -9.86
N TYR A 75 -3.15 9.10 -10.73
CA TYR A 75 -3.94 8.87 -11.93
C TYR A 75 -3.25 9.51 -13.12
N MET A 76 -3.07 8.77 -14.20
CA MET A 76 -2.37 9.27 -15.38
C MET A 76 -3.14 8.96 -16.65
N GLU A 77 -3.43 9.99 -17.44
CA GLU A 77 -4.15 9.86 -18.71
C GLU A 77 -3.20 9.50 -19.85
N LYS A 78 -3.60 8.57 -20.69
CA LYS A 78 -2.92 8.22 -21.93
C LYS A 78 -3.36 9.18 -23.05
N PRO A 79 -2.42 9.67 -23.92
CA PRO A 79 -1.00 9.38 -23.95
C PRO A 79 -0.20 10.19 -22.92
N PHE A 80 0.80 9.59 -22.28
CA PHE A 80 1.72 10.25 -21.35
C PHE A 80 3.16 10.09 -21.83
N SER A 81 4.05 10.98 -21.38
CA SER A 81 5.48 10.82 -21.63
C SER A 81 6.14 9.94 -20.57
N ILE A 82 7.23 9.28 -20.95
CA ILE A 82 8.01 8.44 -20.02
C ILE A 82 8.57 9.30 -18.88
N GLU A 83 8.96 10.53 -19.17
CA GLU A 83 9.48 11.49 -18.18
C GLU A 83 8.43 11.79 -17.12
N LEU A 84 7.16 12.00 -17.53
CA LEU A 84 6.05 12.26 -16.61
C LEU A 84 5.77 11.04 -15.71
N LEU A 85 5.75 9.84 -16.28
CA LEU A 85 5.57 8.59 -15.51
C LEU A 85 6.72 8.40 -14.53
N THR A 86 7.95 8.58 -14.97
CA THR A 86 9.16 8.45 -14.14
C THR A 86 9.16 9.45 -12.98
N ALA A 87 8.77 10.70 -13.25
CA ALA A 87 8.65 11.73 -12.22
C ALA A 87 7.58 11.37 -11.18
N GLN A 88 6.42 10.87 -11.63
CA GLN A 88 5.33 10.45 -10.73
C GLN A 88 5.74 9.26 -9.85
N VAL A 89 6.37 8.23 -10.43
CA VAL A 89 6.94 7.10 -9.69
C VAL A 89 7.96 7.58 -8.65
N GLY A 90 8.88 8.44 -9.07
CA GLY A 90 9.90 9.01 -8.19
C GLY A 90 9.30 9.78 -7.02
N ASN A 91 8.28 10.59 -7.26
CA ASN A 91 7.58 11.35 -6.23
C ASN A 91 6.87 10.45 -5.21
N LEU A 92 6.16 9.42 -5.67
CA LEU A 92 5.48 8.48 -4.78
C LEU A 92 6.47 7.71 -3.91
N LEU A 93 7.55 7.19 -4.50
CA LEU A 93 8.58 6.47 -3.75
C LEU A 93 9.33 7.38 -2.76
N LYS A 94 9.58 8.65 -3.14
CA LYS A 94 10.22 9.64 -2.27
C LYS A 94 9.31 10.03 -1.10
N SER A 95 8.03 10.26 -1.35
CA SER A 95 7.03 10.55 -0.31
C SER A 95 6.94 9.41 0.71
N ARG A 96 6.96 8.17 0.23
CA ARG A 96 7.01 6.98 1.10
C ARG A 96 8.26 6.97 1.98
N LYS A 97 9.44 7.19 1.40
CA LYS A 97 10.68 7.24 2.17
C LYS A 97 10.65 8.34 3.24
N LEU A 98 10.05 9.48 2.95
CA LEU A 98 9.91 10.57 3.91
C LEU A 98 8.98 10.21 5.07
N LEU A 99 7.82 9.61 4.76
CA LEU A 99 6.89 9.09 5.77
C LEU A 99 7.58 8.06 6.67
N ASN A 100 8.30 7.12 6.07
CA ASN A 100 9.06 6.10 6.79
C ASN A 100 10.09 6.72 7.74
N LYS A 101 10.83 7.74 7.29
CA LYS A 101 11.80 8.46 8.12
C LYS A 101 11.13 9.14 9.32
N THR A 102 10.00 9.79 9.09
CA THR A 102 9.23 10.45 10.17
C THR A 102 8.76 9.44 11.21
N TYR A 103 8.36 8.23 10.79
CA TYR A 103 7.97 7.15 11.69
C TYR A 103 9.14 6.67 12.56
N LEU A 104 10.33 6.54 11.98
CA LEU A 104 11.54 6.15 12.73
C LEU A 104 11.97 7.19 13.76
N GLU A 105 11.83 8.47 13.43
CA GLU A 105 12.20 9.57 14.33
C GLU A 105 11.16 9.81 15.45
N LYS A 106 9.89 9.43 15.22
CA LYS A 106 8.78 9.63 16.16
C LYS A 106 7.82 8.43 16.15
N PRO A 107 8.22 7.27 16.68
CA PRO A 107 7.41 6.05 16.63
C PRO A 107 6.07 6.17 17.39
N PHE A 108 5.94 7.12 18.32
CA PHE A 108 4.72 7.42 19.07
C PHE A 108 4.03 8.72 18.60
N ALA A 109 4.40 9.26 17.42
CA ALA A 109 3.66 10.39 16.84
C ALA A 109 2.21 9.95 16.50
N PRO A 110 1.23 10.89 16.50
CA PRO A 110 -0.14 10.55 16.14
C PRO A 110 -0.19 9.83 14.79
N VAL A 111 -0.64 8.59 14.83
CA VAL A 111 -0.65 7.63 13.71
C VAL A 111 -1.38 8.17 12.49
N ALA A 112 -2.35 9.08 12.69
CA ALA A 112 -3.14 9.69 11.63
C ALA A 112 -2.33 10.42 10.53
N SER A 113 -1.08 10.83 10.82
CA SER A 113 -0.19 11.49 9.84
C SER A 113 0.58 10.51 8.96
N LEU A 114 0.53 9.22 9.24
CA LEU A 114 1.34 8.16 8.63
C LEU A 114 0.50 7.18 7.82
N ALA A 115 -0.80 7.14 8.09
CA ALA A 115 -1.73 6.27 7.41
C ALA A 115 -1.88 6.71 5.94
N VAL A 116 -1.56 5.81 5.04
CA VAL A 116 -1.72 6.00 3.60
C VAL A 116 -3.13 5.62 3.17
N SER A 117 -3.76 4.76 3.96
CA SER A 117 -5.14 4.32 3.80
C SER A 117 -5.80 4.20 5.17
N GLN A 118 -7.14 4.19 5.18
CA GLN A 118 -7.91 3.95 6.40
C GLN A 118 -7.57 2.58 7.03
N VAL A 119 -7.28 1.58 6.21
CA VAL A 119 -6.86 0.24 6.65
C VAL A 119 -5.50 0.28 7.35
N ASP A 120 -4.57 1.10 6.84
CA ASP A 120 -3.26 1.29 7.47
C ASP A 120 -3.38 2.02 8.82
N ASP A 121 -4.26 3.01 8.93
CA ASP A 121 -4.52 3.73 10.18
C ASP A 121 -5.06 2.79 11.26
N ILE A 122 -6.07 1.99 10.94
CA ILE A 122 -6.63 0.98 11.86
C ILE A 122 -5.56 -0.02 12.28
N PHE A 123 -4.76 -0.51 11.32
CA PHE A 123 -3.67 -1.46 11.60
C PHE A 123 -2.65 -0.86 12.58
N LEU A 124 -2.17 0.36 12.29
CA LEU A 124 -1.15 1.01 13.12
C LEU A 124 -1.66 1.34 14.53
N ARG A 125 -2.91 1.80 14.66
CA ARG A 125 -3.52 2.05 15.98
C ARG A 125 -3.59 0.75 16.79
N LYS A 126 -4.15 -0.30 16.21
CA LYS A 126 -4.26 -1.60 16.89
C LYS A 126 -2.89 -2.16 17.29
N LEU A 127 -1.87 -1.98 16.43
CA LEU A 127 -0.50 -2.40 16.74
C LEU A 127 0.08 -1.60 17.91
N ASN A 128 -0.08 -0.27 17.91
CA ASN A 128 0.43 0.59 18.98
C ASN A 128 -0.27 0.30 20.31
N ASP A 129 -1.61 0.23 20.31
CA ASP A 129 -2.39 -0.06 21.52
C ASP A 129 -1.94 -1.37 22.17
N TYR A 130 -1.74 -2.41 21.34
CA TYR A 130 -1.26 -3.71 21.83
C TYR A 130 0.16 -3.64 22.40
N LEU A 131 1.04 -2.90 21.72
CA LEU A 131 2.43 -2.73 22.20
C LEU A 131 2.46 -1.95 23.52
N GLU A 132 1.70 -0.86 23.65
CA GLU A 132 1.63 -0.07 24.90
C GLU A 132 1.10 -0.91 26.06
N GLU A 133 0.11 -1.75 25.84
CA GLU A 133 -0.50 -2.61 26.84
C GLU A 133 0.46 -3.73 27.31
N HIS A 134 1.37 -4.18 26.44
CA HIS A 134 2.25 -5.33 26.68
C HIS A 134 3.74 -4.99 26.76
N LEU A 135 4.13 -3.72 26.80
CA LEU A 135 5.54 -3.29 26.90
C LEU A 135 6.28 -3.89 28.09
N SER A 136 5.60 -4.16 29.20
CA SER A 136 6.18 -4.75 30.41
C SER A 136 6.18 -6.28 30.41
N ASN A 137 5.66 -6.91 29.38
CA ASN A 137 5.57 -8.36 29.27
C ASN A 137 6.86 -8.93 28.67
N GLU A 138 7.68 -9.58 29.48
CA GLU A 138 8.92 -10.23 29.03
C GLU A 138 8.70 -11.35 28.00
N ALA A 139 7.47 -11.89 27.90
CA ALA A 139 7.11 -12.92 26.93
C ALA A 139 6.60 -12.34 25.59
N LEU A 140 6.58 -11.00 25.44
CA LEU A 140 6.14 -10.37 24.19
C LEU A 140 6.96 -10.88 23.00
N SER A 141 6.28 -11.44 22.00
CA SER A 141 6.93 -12.01 20.82
C SER A 141 6.27 -11.54 19.54
N VAL A 142 6.97 -11.71 18.40
CA VAL A 142 6.45 -11.37 17.07
C VAL A 142 5.27 -12.26 16.71
N GLU A 143 5.26 -13.50 17.18
CA GLU A 143 4.16 -14.45 17.00
C GLU A 143 2.87 -13.94 17.67
N MET A 144 2.97 -13.47 18.92
CA MET A 144 1.82 -12.90 19.64
C MET A 144 1.27 -11.65 18.93
N LEU A 145 2.16 -10.79 18.43
CA LEU A 145 1.75 -9.63 17.62
C LEU A 145 1.03 -10.07 16.34
N ALA A 146 1.58 -11.04 15.62
CA ALA A 146 1.02 -11.52 14.37
C ALA A 146 -0.38 -12.13 14.60
N ASP A 147 -0.54 -12.97 15.62
CA ASP A 147 -1.82 -13.58 16.01
C ASP A 147 -2.85 -12.51 16.37
N THR A 148 -2.47 -11.51 17.18
CA THR A 148 -3.36 -10.39 17.54
C THR A 148 -3.79 -9.58 16.34
N MET A 149 -2.91 -9.42 15.36
CA MET A 149 -3.22 -8.72 14.11
C MET A 149 -3.96 -9.58 13.09
N GLY A 150 -4.15 -10.89 13.36
CA GLY A 150 -4.77 -11.83 12.45
C GLY A 150 -3.93 -12.10 11.19
N MET A 151 -2.61 -12.09 11.33
CA MET A 151 -1.65 -12.19 10.22
C MET A 151 -0.62 -13.29 10.50
N SER A 152 0.03 -13.79 9.43
CA SER A 152 1.26 -14.57 9.62
C SER A 152 2.42 -13.63 10.01
N THR A 153 3.42 -14.16 10.72
CA THR A 153 4.65 -13.40 11.06
C THR A 153 5.32 -12.79 9.83
N SER A 154 5.36 -13.52 8.72
CA SER A 154 5.91 -13.03 7.45
C SER A 154 5.09 -11.89 6.85
N SER A 155 3.75 -11.93 6.98
CA SER A 155 2.87 -10.86 6.51
C SER A 155 2.99 -9.62 7.39
N LEU A 156 3.03 -9.80 8.72
CA LEU A 156 3.27 -8.71 9.67
C LEU A 156 4.60 -8.02 9.39
N TYR A 157 5.68 -8.79 9.23
CA TYR A 157 7.00 -8.24 8.90
C TYR A 157 6.97 -7.42 7.60
N ARG A 158 6.39 -7.95 6.52
CA ARG A 158 6.28 -7.23 5.23
C ARG A 158 5.46 -5.95 5.37
N LYS A 159 4.35 -6.00 6.11
CA LYS A 159 3.50 -4.85 6.36
C LYS A 159 4.23 -3.76 7.13
N VAL A 160 4.83 -4.11 8.26
CA VAL A 160 5.60 -3.17 9.10
C VAL A 160 6.78 -2.59 8.31
N LYS A 161 7.53 -3.43 7.60
CA LYS A 161 8.63 -2.99 6.72
C LYS A 161 8.15 -2.04 5.62
N GLY A 162 7.02 -2.33 4.98
CA GLY A 162 6.44 -1.47 3.95
C GLY A 162 5.99 -0.11 4.48
N LEU A 163 5.47 -0.06 5.71
CA LEU A 163 5.04 1.18 6.36
C LEU A 163 6.20 1.97 6.97
N SER A 164 7.18 1.29 7.60
CA SER A 164 8.29 1.92 8.31
C SER A 164 9.55 2.12 7.47
N GLY A 165 9.71 1.37 6.39
CA GLY A 165 10.94 1.35 5.59
C GLY A 165 12.16 0.73 6.29
N LEU A 166 11.95 0.08 7.42
CA LEU A 166 13.01 -0.67 8.12
C LEU A 166 13.51 -1.82 7.24
N SER A 167 14.82 -1.99 7.16
CA SER A 167 15.48 -3.07 6.42
C SER A 167 15.65 -4.32 7.26
#